data_7972d9da77252b0275a9ec1d1d6985e8
#
_entry.id   7972d9da77252b0275a9ec1d1d6985e8
#
_cell.length_a   1.000
_cell.length_b   1.000
_cell.length_c   1.000
_cell.angle_alpha   90.00
_cell.angle_beta   90.00
_cell.angle_gamma   90.00
#
_symmetry.space_group_name_H-M   'P 1'
#
loop_
_entity.id
_entity.type
_entity.pdbx_description
1 polymer ?
#
loop_
_entity_poly.entity_id
_entity_poly.type
_entity_poly.pdbx_seq_one_letter_code
_entity_poly.pdbx_strand_id
1 'polypeptide(L)'
;SKQVNFIALNDGSTINNVQIVVDVDKLGDEFLKPITTGASISVNGILTQSQGKGQNVEIQATEIEIFGTADPATYPLQKKGHSMEFLREIAHLRPRTNTFGAVFRIRHNMAYAIHKFFHDRGFFYFHTPIITAYDCEGAGQMFQVTTKNLYDLKKDENGSIIYEDDFFGKQASLTVSGQLEGELAATALGQIYTFGPTF
;
A
#
# COMPACT_ATOMS: atom_id res chain seq x y z
N SER A 1 33.16 -1.01 -15.57
CA SER A 1 34.03 -1.62 -16.62
C SER A 1 33.18 -1.83 -17.87
N LYS A 2 33.76 -1.75 -19.05
CA LYS A 2 32.99 -1.95 -20.29
C LYS A 2 32.50 -3.40 -20.50
N GLN A 3 32.92 -4.32 -19.66
CA GLN A 3 32.63 -5.74 -19.78
C GLN A 3 31.59 -6.23 -18.75
N VAL A 4 31.28 -5.45 -17.71
CA VAL A 4 30.39 -5.86 -16.62
C VAL A 4 29.43 -4.74 -16.27
N ASN A 5 28.14 -5.06 -16.25
CA ASN A 5 27.07 -4.20 -15.75
C ASN A 5 26.55 -4.70 -14.40
N PHE A 6 26.09 -3.76 -13.57
CA PHE A 6 25.50 -4.06 -12.27
C PHE A 6 24.04 -3.59 -12.24
N ILE A 7 23.14 -4.51 -11.87
CA ILE A 7 21.73 -4.22 -11.73
C ILE A 7 21.36 -4.39 -10.25
N ALA A 8 20.72 -3.39 -9.66
CA ALA A 8 20.14 -3.48 -8.33
C ALA A 8 18.69 -3.98 -8.47
N LEU A 9 18.45 -5.23 -8.13
CA LEU A 9 17.13 -5.88 -8.23
C LEU A 9 16.48 -5.98 -6.86
N ASN A 10 15.19 -5.69 -6.80
CA ASN A 10 14.38 -5.87 -5.60
C ASN A 10 13.06 -6.55 -5.97
N ASP A 11 12.77 -7.68 -5.34
CA ASP A 11 11.54 -8.45 -5.49
C ASP A 11 10.47 -8.11 -4.43
N GLY A 12 10.76 -7.15 -3.55
CA GLY A 12 9.87 -6.74 -2.47
C GLY A 12 9.98 -7.58 -1.20
N SER A 13 10.72 -8.69 -1.17
CA SER A 13 10.87 -9.55 0.01
C SER A 13 11.62 -8.87 1.15
N THR A 14 12.56 -8.01 0.80
CA THR A 14 13.33 -7.20 1.77
C THR A 14 13.38 -5.73 1.34
N ILE A 15 13.89 -4.88 2.24
CA ILE A 15 14.15 -3.47 1.92
C ILE A 15 15.43 -3.29 1.08
N ASN A 16 16.34 -4.24 1.15
CA ASN A 16 17.61 -4.20 0.45
C ASN A 16 17.49 -4.83 -0.95
N ASN A 17 18.25 -4.30 -1.88
CA ASN A 17 18.38 -4.89 -3.20
C ASN A 17 19.39 -6.02 -3.19
N VAL A 18 19.23 -6.97 -4.10
CA VAL A 18 20.31 -7.89 -4.49
C VAL A 18 21.04 -7.34 -5.69
N GLN A 19 22.36 -7.42 -5.70
CA GLN A 19 23.16 -7.05 -6.84
C GLN A 19 23.21 -8.18 -7.86
N ILE A 20 22.86 -7.86 -9.08
CA ILE A 20 23.04 -8.74 -10.24
C ILE A 20 24.27 -8.27 -10.99
N VAL A 21 25.17 -9.19 -11.24
CA VAL A 21 26.38 -8.98 -12.03
C VAL A 21 26.16 -9.58 -13.41
N VAL A 22 26.26 -8.75 -14.43
CA VAL A 22 25.97 -9.11 -15.82
C VAL A 22 27.21 -9.00 -16.66
N ASP A 23 27.60 -10.09 -17.28
CA ASP A 23 28.65 -10.14 -18.29
C ASP A 23 28.09 -9.62 -19.63
N VAL A 24 28.52 -8.44 -20.04
CA VAL A 24 28.03 -7.78 -21.26
C VAL A 24 28.40 -8.54 -22.52
N ASP A 25 29.58 -9.20 -22.53
CA ASP A 25 30.04 -9.96 -23.69
C ASP A 25 29.15 -11.20 -23.95
N LYS A 26 28.49 -11.73 -22.89
CA LYS A 26 27.58 -12.87 -22.99
C LYS A 26 26.18 -12.50 -23.41
N LEU A 27 25.62 -11.45 -22.83
CA LEU A 27 24.21 -11.07 -23.00
C LEU A 27 24.00 -10.01 -24.09
N GLY A 28 25.03 -9.27 -24.44
CA GLY A 28 24.98 -8.22 -25.45
C GLY A 28 24.51 -6.86 -24.90
N ASP A 29 25.19 -5.82 -25.31
CA ASP A 29 24.92 -4.44 -24.84
C ASP A 29 23.53 -3.95 -25.27
N GLU A 30 23.10 -4.27 -26.49
CA GLU A 30 21.79 -3.89 -27.04
C GLU A 30 20.63 -4.51 -26.21
N PHE A 31 20.77 -5.75 -25.73
CA PHE A 31 19.79 -6.42 -24.90
C PHE A 31 19.66 -5.74 -23.53
N LEU A 32 20.73 -5.18 -23.01
CA LEU A 32 20.76 -4.56 -21.68
C LEU A 32 20.24 -3.12 -21.67
N LYS A 33 20.20 -2.42 -22.80
CA LYS A 33 19.74 -1.02 -22.89
C LYS A 33 18.35 -0.75 -22.32
N PRO A 34 17.33 -1.63 -22.53
CA PRO A 34 15.99 -1.43 -21.98
C PRO A 34 15.90 -1.64 -20.46
N ILE A 35 16.92 -2.19 -19.82
CA ILE A 35 16.93 -2.45 -18.37
C ILE A 35 17.32 -1.16 -17.65
N THR A 36 16.35 -0.29 -17.51
CA THR A 36 16.47 1.01 -16.85
C THR A 36 15.82 0.97 -15.45
N THR A 37 15.96 2.07 -14.70
CA THR A 37 15.30 2.20 -13.41
C THR A 37 13.78 2.08 -13.57
N GLY A 38 13.17 1.12 -12.87
CA GLY A 38 11.75 0.82 -12.97
C GLY A 38 11.39 -0.30 -13.93
N ALA A 39 12.34 -0.83 -14.70
CA ALA A 39 12.12 -2.03 -15.51
C ALA A 39 11.79 -3.23 -14.62
N SER A 40 10.99 -4.15 -15.15
CA SER A 40 10.63 -5.42 -14.52
C SER A 40 11.35 -6.56 -15.25
N ILE A 41 12.13 -7.33 -14.50
CA ILE A 41 12.94 -8.41 -15.06
C ILE A 41 12.92 -9.65 -14.17
N SER A 42 13.17 -10.81 -14.77
CA SER A 42 13.58 -12.04 -14.09
C SER A 42 15.04 -12.34 -14.37
N VAL A 43 15.74 -12.87 -13.40
CA VAL A 43 17.15 -13.22 -13.51
C VAL A 43 17.39 -14.63 -13.03
N ASN A 44 17.92 -15.49 -13.88
CA ASN A 44 18.52 -16.75 -13.52
C ASN A 44 20.03 -16.56 -13.37
N GLY A 45 20.64 -17.17 -12.36
CA GLY A 45 22.07 -17.01 -12.13
C GLY A 45 22.59 -17.79 -10.94
N ILE A 46 23.87 -17.65 -10.70
CA ILE A 46 24.60 -18.33 -9.63
C ILE A 46 24.80 -17.33 -8.47
N LEU A 47 24.34 -17.69 -7.28
CA LEU A 47 24.59 -16.92 -6.07
C LEU A 47 26.07 -17.10 -5.66
N THR A 48 26.78 -16.00 -5.55
CA THR A 48 28.20 -15.96 -5.20
C THR A 48 28.46 -15.01 -4.04
N GLN A 49 29.58 -15.18 -3.36
CA GLN A 49 30.06 -14.21 -2.40
C GLN A 49 30.45 -12.92 -3.12
N SER A 50 29.93 -11.79 -2.68
CA SER A 50 30.29 -10.50 -3.26
C SER A 50 31.70 -10.08 -2.86
N GLN A 51 32.43 -9.54 -3.84
CA GLN A 51 33.71 -8.90 -3.59
C GLN A 51 33.58 -7.38 -3.35
N GLY A 52 32.36 -6.85 -3.51
CA GLY A 52 32.06 -5.44 -3.30
C GLY A 52 31.80 -5.11 -1.82
N LYS A 53 31.95 -3.84 -1.47
CA LYS A 53 31.57 -3.34 -0.14
C LYS A 53 30.06 -3.08 -0.10
N GLY A 54 29.43 -3.45 1.02
CA GLY A 54 28.03 -3.12 1.30
C GLY A 54 27.02 -4.24 1.07
N GLN A 55 27.48 -5.40 0.56
CA GLN A 55 26.66 -6.60 0.40
C GLN A 55 27.53 -7.86 0.58
N ASN A 56 26.93 -8.94 1.08
CA ASN A 56 27.64 -10.20 1.32
C ASN A 56 27.59 -11.14 0.11
N VAL A 57 26.53 -11.03 -0.69
CA VAL A 57 26.26 -11.90 -1.82
C VAL A 57 25.83 -11.11 -3.05
N GLU A 58 26.02 -11.70 -4.21
CA GLU A 58 25.56 -11.19 -5.50
C GLU A 58 25.17 -12.36 -6.41
N ILE A 59 24.42 -12.09 -7.46
CA ILE A 59 24.00 -13.08 -8.46
C ILE A 59 24.76 -12.83 -9.75
N GLN A 60 25.54 -13.82 -10.18
CA GLN A 60 26.14 -13.83 -11.50
C GLN A 60 25.08 -14.31 -12.50
N ALA A 61 24.54 -13.37 -13.28
CA ALA A 61 23.47 -13.65 -14.21
C ALA A 61 23.92 -14.62 -15.32
N THR A 62 23.12 -15.64 -15.57
CA THR A 62 23.25 -16.53 -16.72
C THR A 62 22.20 -16.25 -17.77
N GLU A 63 21.03 -15.77 -17.36
CA GLU A 63 19.92 -15.44 -18.23
C GLU A 63 19.10 -14.31 -17.60
N ILE A 64 18.56 -13.42 -18.42
CA ILE A 64 17.66 -12.34 -18.01
C ILE A 64 16.46 -12.35 -18.96
N GLU A 65 15.26 -12.28 -18.36
CA GLU A 65 14.01 -12.06 -19.08
C GLU A 65 13.46 -10.68 -18.72
N ILE A 66 13.06 -9.89 -19.72
CA ILE A 66 12.48 -8.55 -19.53
C ILE A 66 10.96 -8.67 -19.65
N PHE A 67 10.25 -8.49 -18.53
CA PHE A 67 8.80 -8.47 -18.51
C PHE A 67 8.20 -7.12 -18.89
N GLY A 68 8.92 -6.04 -18.61
CA GLY A 68 8.50 -4.68 -18.94
C GLY A 68 9.61 -3.67 -18.81
N THR A 69 9.55 -2.67 -19.65
CA THR A 69 10.51 -1.56 -19.68
C THR A 69 9.92 -0.32 -19.00
N ALA A 70 10.78 0.59 -18.58
CA ALA A 70 10.40 1.91 -18.09
C ALA A 70 11.21 2.96 -18.84
N ASP A 71 10.53 3.97 -19.38
CA ASP A 71 11.21 5.09 -20.04
C ASP A 71 11.93 5.95 -18.99
N PRO A 72 13.26 6.05 -19.04
CA PRO A 72 14.03 6.83 -18.07
C PRO A 72 13.71 8.34 -18.10
N ALA A 73 13.13 8.85 -19.19
CA ALA A 73 12.73 10.25 -19.29
C ALA A 73 11.44 10.56 -18.54
N THR A 74 10.53 9.59 -18.43
CA THR A 74 9.18 9.79 -17.84
C THR A 74 8.98 9.06 -16.51
N TYR A 75 9.79 8.03 -16.20
CA TYR A 75 9.66 7.31 -14.93
C TYR A 75 10.06 8.20 -13.74
N PRO A 76 9.14 8.49 -12.80
CA PRO A 76 9.36 9.55 -11.82
C PRO A 76 10.33 9.20 -10.70
N LEU A 77 10.49 7.89 -10.37
CA LEU A 77 11.42 7.45 -9.33
C LEU A 77 12.84 7.27 -9.89
N GLN A 78 13.62 8.32 -9.79
CA GLN A 78 15.05 8.31 -10.20
C GLN A 78 15.97 8.02 -9.01
N LYS A 79 17.26 7.75 -9.28
CA LYS A 79 18.31 7.54 -8.27
C LYS A 79 18.67 8.84 -7.53
N LYS A 80 17.67 9.47 -6.89
CA LYS A 80 17.84 10.69 -6.08
C LYS A 80 16.89 10.66 -4.91
N GLY A 81 17.13 11.52 -3.91
CA GLY A 81 16.18 11.72 -2.83
C GLY A 81 14.87 12.34 -3.36
N HIS A 82 13.74 11.88 -2.84
CA HIS A 82 12.42 12.41 -3.14
C HIS A 82 11.79 12.95 -1.85
N SER A 83 11.13 14.11 -1.93
CA SER A 83 10.39 14.65 -0.78
C SER A 83 9.14 13.84 -0.50
N MET A 84 8.64 13.93 0.73
CA MET A 84 7.40 13.24 1.14
C MET A 84 6.18 13.78 0.39
N GLU A 85 6.18 15.07 0.06
CA GLU A 85 5.15 15.75 -0.73
C GLU A 85 5.09 15.14 -2.13
N PHE A 86 6.22 15.09 -2.82
CA PHE A 86 6.31 14.48 -4.15
C PHE A 86 5.88 13.01 -4.15
N LEU A 87 6.29 12.24 -3.13
CA LEU A 87 5.88 10.84 -3.01
C LEU A 87 4.37 10.66 -2.77
N ARG A 88 3.67 11.67 -2.24
CA ARG A 88 2.20 11.68 -2.15
C ARG A 88 1.54 11.95 -3.48
N GLU A 89 2.13 12.81 -4.32
CA GLU A 89 1.64 13.07 -5.68
C GLU A 89 1.71 11.81 -6.55
N ILE A 90 2.79 11.03 -6.42
CA ILE A 90 2.96 9.74 -7.11
C ILE A 90 2.62 8.55 -6.20
N ALA A 91 1.49 8.61 -5.50
CA ALA A 91 1.11 7.68 -4.44
C ALA A 91 1.15 6.19 -4.86
N HIS A 92 0.85 5.89 -6.13
CA HIS A 92 0.89 4.53 -6.69
C HIS A 92 2.31 3.95 -6.82
N LEU A 93 3.35 4.78 -6.86
CA LEU A 93 4.75 4.35 -6.94
C LEU A 93 5.49 4.44 -5.60
N ARG A 94 5.01 5.23 -4.65
CA ARG A 94 5.70 5.46 -3.36
C ARG A 94 6.06 4.18 -2.58
N PRO A 95 5.30 3.05 -2.66
CA PRO A 95 5.67 1.82 -1.97
C PRO A 95 7.01 1.24 -2.43
N ARG A 96 7.48 1.61 -3.62
CA ARG A 96 8.77 1.18 -4.18
C ARG A 96 9.97 1.91 -3.59
N THR A 97 9.74 2.98 -2.83
CA THR A 97 10.81 3.71 -2.14
C THR A 97 11.15 3.04 -0.81
N ASN A 98 12.41 3.14 -0.38
CA ASN A 98 12.85 2.60 0.92
C ASN A 98 12.05 3.18 2.08
N THR A 99 11.76 4.47 2.06
CA THR A 99 10.99 5.15 3.11
C THR A 99 9.59 4.56 3.26
N PHE A 100 8.80 4.53 2.18
CA PHE A 100 7.45 3.97 2.25
C PHE A 100 7.45 2.44 2.34
N GLY A 101 8.43 1.78 1.74
CA GLY A 101 8.65 0.34 1.94
C GLY A 101 8.86 0.00 3.43
N ALA A 102 9.63 0.80 4.16
CA ALA A 102 9.79 0.65 5.61
C ALA A 102 8.49 0.96 6.37
N VAL A 103 7.83 2.07 6.05
CA VAL A 103 6.55 2.46 6.67
C VAL A 103 5.51 1.36 6.55
N PHE A 104 5.32 0.79 5.35
CA PHE A 104 4.32 -0.26 5.16
C PHE A 104 4.68 -1.57 5.87
N ARG A 105 5.96 -1.93 5.96
CA ARG A 105 6.41 -3.09 6.76
C ARG A 105 6.17 -2.89 8.26
N ILE A 106 6.47 -1.69 8.78
CA ILE A 106 6.18 -1.35 10.18
C ILE A 106 4.68 -1.39 10.43
N ARG A 107 3.89 -0.75 9.56
CA ARG A 107 2.42 -0.74 9.67
C ARG A 107 1.83 -2.16 9.69
N HIS A 108 2.31 -3.05 8.81
CA HIS A 108 1.91 -4.46 8.78
C HIS A 108 2.19 -5.14 10.12
N ASN A 109 3.43 -5.04 10.62
CA ASN A 109 3.84 -5.68 11.87
C ASN A 109 3.09 -5.11 13.09
N MET A 110 2.84 -3.79 13.11
CA MET A 110 2.08 -3.15 14.19
C MET A 110 0.63 -3.59 14.20
N ALA A 111 -0.03 -3.67 13.03
CA ALA A 111 -1.40 -4.17 12.95
C ALA A 111 -1.49 -5.62 13.46
N TYR A 112 -0.57 -6.49 13.01
CA TYR A 112 -0.51 -7.87 13.49
C TYR A 112 -0.25 -7.95 15.00
N ALA A 113 0.67 -7.14 15.52
CA ALA A 113 0.98 -7.12 16.96
C ALA A 113 -0.22 -6.71 17.81
N ILE A 114 -1.02 -5.73 17.35
CA ILE A 114 -2.24 -5.31 18.02
C ILE A 114 -3.26 -6.47 18.04
N HIS A 115 -3.51 -7.11 16.90
CA HIS A 115 -4.42 -8.25 16.83
C HIS A 115 -3.94 -9.40 17.72
N LYS A 116 -2.65 -9.73 17.69
CA LYS A 116 -2.07 -10.77 18.53
C LYS A 116 -2.19 -10.44 20.02
N PHE A 117 -1.93 -9.21 20.40
CA PHE A 117 -2.05 -8.77 21.81
C PHE A 117 -3.44 -9.02 22.39
N PHE A 118 -4.48 -8.65 21.67
CA PHE A 118 -5.85 -8.84 22.09
C PHE A 118 -6.28 -10.31 22.00
N HIS A 119 -5.92 -10.99 20.91
CA HIS A 119 -6.22 -12.42 20.72
C HIS A 119 -5.67 -13.29 21.87
N ASP A 120 -4.39 -13.11 22.22
CA ASP A 120 -3.74 -13.87 23.29
C ASP A 120 -4.37 -13.64 24.68
N ARG A 121 -5.16 -12.58 24.83
CA ARG A 121 -5.90 -12.22 26.06
C ARG A 121 -7.37 -12.60 26.02
N GLY A 122 -7.79 -13.33 24.98
CA GLY A 122 -9.16 -13.82 24.86
C GLY A 122 -10.18 -12.81 24.34
N PHE A 123 -9.73 -11.68 23.79
CA PHE A 123 -10.62 -10.71 23.17
C PHE A 123 -11.01 -11.14 21.76
N PHE A 124 -12.28 -10.93 21.41
CA PHE A 124 -12.77 -11.12 20.06
C PHE A 124 -12.57 -9.84 19.22
N TYR A 125 -12.01 -10.00 18.03
CA TYR A 125 -11.99 -8.93 17.03
C TYR A 125 -13.39 -8.75 16.46
N PHE A 126 -13.97 -7.58 16.65
CA PHE A 126 -15.26 -7.23 16.08
C PHE A 126 -15.08 -6.13 15.03
N HIS A 127 -15.31 -6.49 13.77
CA HIS A 127 -15.23 -5.56 12.66
C HIS A 127 -16.53 -4.75 12.57
N THR A 128 -16.50 -3.51 13.06
CA THR A 128 -17.65 -2.61 13.02
C THR A 128 -17.86 -2.04 11.62
N PRO A 129 -19.10 -1.72 11.22
CA PRO A 129 -19.41 -1.07 9.96
C PRO A 129 -18.68 0.27 9.81
N ILE A 130 -18.19 0.54 8.60
CA ILE A 130 -17.56 1.82 8.24
C ILE A 130 -18.61 2.86 7.86
N ILE A 131 -19.75 2.41 7.32
CA ILE A 131 -20.88 3.25 6.93
C ILE A 131 -21.98 3.09 7.95
N THR A 132 -22.48 4.19 8.48
CA THR A 132 -23.52 4.24 9.51
C THR A 132 -24.54 5.32 9.22
N ALA A 133 -25.76 5.14 9.76
CA ALA A 133 -26.77 6.19 9.77
C ALA A 133 -26.78 7.00 11.07
N TYR A 134 -25.90 6.68 12.01
CA TYR A 134 -25.91 7.27 13.36
C TYR A 134 -24.58 7.97 13.66
N ASP A 135 -24.67 9.12 14.31
CA ASP A 135 -23.54 9.81 14.92
C ASP A 135 -23.40 9.34 16.36
N CYS A 136 -22.38 8.52 16.64
CA CYS A 136 -22.19 7.91 17.97
C CYS A 136 -21.59 8.87 19.00
N GLU A 137 -20.95 9.95 18.57
CA GLU A 137 -20.25 10.88 19.48
C GLU A 137 -20.86 12.29 19.47
N GLY A 138 -21.89 12.55 18.65
CA GLY A 138 -22.45 13.87 18.47
C GLY A 138 -21.44 14.86 17.82
N ALA A 139 -20.51 14.33 17.03
CA ALA A 139 -19.41 15.10 16.44
C ALA A 139 -19.88 16.14 15.40
N GLY A 140 -21.13 16.07 14.98
CA GLY A 140 -21.84 17.10 14.20
C GLY A 140 -21.45 17.20 12.72
N GLN A 141 -20.29 16.76 12.31
CA GLN A 141 -19.83 16.81 10.93
C GLN A 141 -19.26 15.47 10.50
N MET A 142 -20.11 14.64 9.88
CA MET A 142 -19.71 13.35 9.32
C MET A 142 -19.60 13.43 7.81
N PHE A 143 -18.63 12.73 7.23
CA PHE A 143 -18.54 12.58 5.77
C PHE A 143 -19.74 11.78 5.25
N GLN A 144 -20.53 12.41 4.40
CA GLN A 144 -21.75 11.81 3.85
C GLN A 144 -21.41 10.80 2.75
N VAL A 145 -22.11 9.67 2.75
CA VAL A 145 -22.02 8.62 1.73
C VAL A 145 -23.34 8.56 0.97
N THR A 146 -23.30 8.77 -0.34
CA THR A 146 -24.48 8.75 -1.19
C THR A 146 -24.12 8.31 -2.62
N THR A 147 -25.06 7.65 -3.29
CA THR A 147 -24.99 7.35 -4.74
C THR A 147 -25.71 8.41 -5.59
N LYS A 148 -26.32 9.39 -4.95
CA LYS A 148 -27.06 10.46 -5.65
C LYS A 148 -26.12 11.44 -6.33
N ASN A 149 -26.60 12.02 -7.43
CA ASN A 149 -25.94 13.16 -8.05
C ASN A 149 -26.09 14.38 -7.15
N LEU A 150 -24.97 14.88 -6.62
CA LEU A 150 -24.96 16.03 -5.70
C LEU A 150 -25.43 17.35 -6.35
N TYR A 151 -25.43 17.44 -7.69
CA TYR A 151 -25.93 18.60 -8.43
C TYR A 151 -27.43 18.55 -8.71
N ASP A 152 -28.10 17.40 -8.43
CA ASP A 152 -29.53 17.21 -8.68
C ASP A 152 -30.17 16.44 -7.53
N LEU A 153 -30.07 17.00 -6.34
CA LEU A 153 -30.66 16.43 -5.12
C LEU A 153 -32.14 16.82 -5.02
N LYS A 154 -33.02 15.82 -5.01
CA LYS A 154 -34.43 16.01 -4.73
C LYS A 154 -34.63 16.39 -3.26
N LYS A 155 -35.52 17.38 -3.03
CA LYS A 155 -35.89 17.86 -1.70
C LYS A 155 -37.38 17.73 -1.50
N ASP A 156 -37.75 17.53 -0.24
CA ASP A 156 -39.16 17.57 0.23
C ASP A 156 -39.67 19.00 0.34
N GLU A 157 -40.92 19.13 0.79
CA GLU A 157 -41.61 20.44 0.99
C GLU A 157 -40.93 21.34 2.03
N ASN A 158 -40.13 20.75 2.92
CA ASN A 158 -39.40 21.44 3.97
C ASN A 158 -37.94 21.78 3.56
N GLY A 159 -37.53 21.41 2.33
CA GLY A 159 -36.19 21.64 1.81
C GLY A 159 -35.15 20.56 2.24
N SER A 160 -35.58 19.50 2.91
CA SER A 160 -34.72 18.37 3.30
C SER A 160 -34.49 17.42 2.13
N ILE A 161 -33.26 16.85 2.05
CA ILE A 161 -32.92 15.92 0.98
C ILE A 161 -33.71 14.61 1.18
N ILE A 162 -34.28 14.14 0.07
CA ILE A 162 -34.99 12.84 0.02
C ILE A 162 -33.98 11.73 -0.21
N TYR A 163 -33.89 10.78 0.73
CA TYR A 163 -32.94 9.66 0.69
C TYR A 163 -33.59 8.29 0.41
N GLU A 164 -34.92 8.19 0.30
CA GLU A 164 -35.65 6.92 0.14
C GLU A 164 -35.20 6.16 -1.12
N ASP A 165 -34.77 6.87 -2.15
CA ASP A 165 -34.25 6.32 -3.42
C ASP A 165 -32.72 6.25 -3.47
N ASP A 166 -32.00 6.52 -2.37
CA ASP A 166 -30.56 6.30 -2.26
C ASP A 166 -30.27 4.85 -1.85
N PHE A 167 -29.00 4.42 -1.97
CA PHE A 167 -28.58 3.04 -1.78
C PHE A 167 -29.04 2.44 -0.44
N PHE A 168 -28.95 3.20 0.65
CA PHE A 168 -29.35 2.76 2.00
C PHE A 168 -30.79 3.16 2.37
N GLY A 169 -31.54 3.83 1.50
CA GLY A 169 -32.89 4.35 1.78
C GLY A 169 -32.95 5.40 2.89
N LYS A 170 -31.83 5.92 3.35
CA LYS A 170 -31.68 6.94 4.38
C LYS A 170 -30.31 7.61 4.28
N GLN A 171 -30.16 8.73 4.97
CA GLN A 171 -28.88 9.39 5.08
C GLN A 171 -27.86 8.44 5.72
N ALA A 172 -26.71 8.27 5.07
CA ALA A 172 -25.60 7.48 5.55
C ALA A 172 -24.31 8.29 5.54
N SER A 173 -23.40 7.96 6.42
CA SER A 173 -22.13 8.66 6.62
C SER A 173 -21.00 7.68 6.93
N LEU A 174 -19.75 8.13 6.76
CA LEU A 174 -18.61 7.40 7.30
C LEU A 174 -18.60 7.53 8.82
N THR A 175 -18.30 6.44 9.51
CA THR A 175 -18.30 6.40 10.98
C THR A 175 -17.10 7.14 11.57
N VAL A 176 -17.31 7.86 12.65
CA VAL A 176 -16.24 8.45 13.48
C VAL A 176 -15.72 7.45 14.53
N SER A 177 -16.53 6.43 14.86
CA SER A 177 -16.18 5.43 15.88
C SER A 177 -17.00 4.13 15.66
N GLY A 178 -16.43 3.01 16.05
CA GLY A 178 -17.13 1.73 16.09
C GLY A 178 -17.81 1.48 17.46
N GLN A 179 -18.05 2.50 18.28
CA GLN A 179 -18.51 2.35 19.65
C GLN A 179 -19.90 1.72 19.74
N LEU A 180 -20.87 2.22 18.98
CA LEU A 180 -22.27 1.73 19.09
C LEU A 180 -22.38 0.24 18.80
N GLU A 181 -21.80 -0.22 17.72
CA GLU A 181 -21.79 -1.64 17.34
C GLU A 181 -20.88 -2.46 18.25
N GLY A 182 -19.78 -1.84 18.73
CA GLY A 182 -18.89 -2.44 19.72
C GLY A 182 -19.59 -2.72 21.05
N GLU A 183 -20.42 -1.81 21.54
CA GLU A 183 -21.23 -2.01 22.76
C GLU A 183 -22.22 -3.16 22.59
N LEU A 184 -22.90 -3.25 21.44
CA LEU A 184 -23.77 -4.38 21.13
C LEU A 184 -23.03 -5.72 21.15
N ALA A 185 -21.86 -5.74 20.53
CA ALA A 185 -21.00 -6.93 20.50
C ALA A 185 -20.50 -7.29 21.91
N ALA A 186 -20.11 -6.32 22.72
CA ALA A 186 -19.63 -6.54 24.08
C ALA A 186 -20.72 -7.13 24.99
N THR A 187 -22.00 -6.74 24.85
CA THR A 187 -23.11 -7.33 25.59
C THR A 187 -23.35 -8.80 25.24
N ALA A 188 -22.98 -9.23 24.02
CA ALA A 188 -23.19 -10.60 23.58
C ALA A 188 -21.93 -11.49 23.75
N LEU A 189 -20.74 -10.93 23.55
CA LEU A 189 -19.47 -11.68 23.48
C LEU A 189 -18.53 -11.39 24.66
N GLY A 190 -18.84 -10.38 25.49
CA GLY A 190 -18.00 -9.97 26.61
C GLY A 190 -16.80 -9.14 26.16
N GLN A 191 -15.62 -9.74 26.13
CA GLN A 191 -14.38 -9.03 25.78
C GLN A 191 -14.22 -8.93 24.26
N ILE A 192 -14.36 -7.72 23.75
CA ILE A 192 -14.17 -7.43 22.33
C ILE A 192 -13.15 -6.29 22.14
N TYR A 193 -12.63 -6.17 20.94
CA TYR A 193 -11.90 -4.97 20.48
C TYR A 193 -12.27 -4.66 19.06
N THR A 194 -12.19 -3.38 18.71
CA THR A 194 -12.34 -2.90 17.35
C THR A 194 -10.99 -2.43 16.82
N PHE A 195 -10.73 -2.64 15.56
CA PHE A 195 -9.53 -2.17 14.88
C PHE A 195 -9.87 -1.92 13.41
N GLY A 196 -10.02 -0.67 13.05
CA GLY A 196 -10.43 -0.28 11.70
C GLY A 196 -10.29 1.23 11.47
N PRO A 197 -10.54 1.70 10.24
CA PRO A 197 -10.52 3.11 9.91
C PRO A 197 -11.72 3.83 10.55
N THR A 198 -11.47 5.05 11.01
CA THR A 198 -12.47 6.04 11.43
C THR A 198 -12.23 7.34 10.67
N PHE A 199 -13.25 8.21 10.57
CA PHE A 199 -13.23 9.37 9.69
C PHE A 199 -13.69 10.62 10.41
#